data_d180f00ec4980625738800063f82f562
#
_entry.id   d180f00ec4980625738800063f82f562
#
_cell.length_a   1.000
_cell.length_b   1.000
_cell.length_c   1.000
_cell.angle_alpha   90.00
_cell.angle_beta   90.00
_cell.angle_gamma   90.00
#
_symmetry.space_group_name_H-M   'P 1'
#
loop_
_entity.id
_entity.type
_entity.pdbx_description
1 polymer ?
#
loop_
_entity_poly.entity_id
_entity_poly.type
_entity_poly.pdbx_seq_one_letter_code
_entity_poly.pdbx_strand_id
1 'polypeptide(L)'
;RYVVFMTAGYTIMSRLIEGEFLNYHNVIPAGSRTRVTIDTKEFIETIERASLIITERLKNPLRITFTEGKVVVRCQTNLGRVVDEFNAECEGDEVEIGFNNRYLLDALRNARTEKVRMEISGPLSPVKVLPVEGNDFLYLVLPVRFKND
;
A
#
# COMPACT_ATOMS: atom_id res chain seq x y z
N ARG A 1 31.78 7.12 -11.42
CA ARG A 1 31.23 5.78 -11.72
C ARG A 1 29.98 5.94 -12.56
N TYR A 2 29.83 5.08 -13.59
CA TYR A 2 28.71 5.10 -14.55
C TYR A 2 28.19 3.68 -14.73
N VAL A 3 26.90 3.55 -15.04
CA VAL A 3 26.26 2.37 -15.57
C VAL A 3 25.95 2.61 -17.06
N VAL A 4 26.19 1.62 -17.88
CA VAL A 4 25.92 1.67 -19.33
C VAL A 4 24.95 0.57 -19.67
N PHE A 5 23.85 0.95 -20.32
CA PHE A 5 22.87 0.02 -20.87
C PHE A 5 23.02 0.02 -22.40
N MET A 6 23.18 -1.14 -22.98
CA MET A 6 23.24 -1.31 -24.41
C MET A 6 22.09 -2.20 -24.87
N THR A 7 21.35 -1.72 -25.85
CA THR A 7 20.28 -2.44 -26.54
C THR A 7 20.38 -2.19 -28.03
N ALA A 8 19.62 -2.91 -28.84
CA ALA A 8 19.70 -2.82 -30.29
C ALA A 8 19.57 -1.37 -30.80
N GLY A 9 20.71 -0.78 -31.20
CA GLY A 9 20.79 0.58 -31.77
C GLY A 9 20.88 1.74 -30.74
N TYR A 10 20.91 1.46 -29.43
CA TYR A 10 21.02 2.50 -28.41
C TYR A 10 22.06 2.17 -27.36
N THR A 11 22.78 3.20 -26.91
CA THR A 11 23.62 3.14 -25.71
C THR A 11 23.20 4.26 -24.77
N ILE A 12 22.78 3.89 -23.56
CA ILE A 12 22.36 4.82 -22.51
C ILE A 12 23.42 4.76 -21.42
N MET A 13 24.00 5.92 -21.09
CA MET A 13 24.95 6.07 -20.00
C MET A 13 24.33 6.93 -18.91
N SER A 14 24.34 6.42 -17.66
CA SER A 14 23.87 7.15 -16.49
C SER A 14 24.93 7.16 -15.40
N ARG A 15 25.03 8.28 -14.64
CA ARG A 15 25.87 8.34 -13.46
C ARG A 15 25.26 7.49 -12.35
N LEU A 16 26.10 6.74 -11.65
CA LEU A 16 25.68 6.07 -10.42
C LEU A 16 25.40 7.10 -9.32
N ILE A 17 24.35 6.87 -8.55
CA ILE A 17 24.07 7.64 -7.33
C ILE A 17 25.16 7.31 -6.31
N GLU A 18 25.68 8.34 -5.61
CA GLU A 18 26.66 8.16 -4.55
C GLU A 18 25.98 7.68 -3.27
N GLY A 19 26.69 6.87 -2.48
CA GLY A 19 26.22 6.32 -1.21
C GLY A 19 26.01 4.80 -1.26
N GLU A 20 25.76 4.24 -0.10
CA GLU A 20 25.40 2.84 0.05
C GLU A 20 23.91 2.63 -0.23
N PHE A 21 23.58 1.56 -0.94
CA PHE A 21 22.18 1.18 -1.17
C PHE A 21 21.53 0.75 0.15
N LEU A 22 20.30 1.19 0.38
CA LEU A 22 19.54 0.83 1.56
C LEU A 22 19.46 -0.69 1.73
N ASN A 23 19.80 -1.20 2.92
CA ASN A 23 19.57 -2.60 3.26
C ASN A 23 18.06 -2.82 3.51
N TYR A 24 17.32 -3.02 2.43
CA TYR A 24 15.87 -3.17 2.46
C TYR A 24 15.40 -4.42 3.22
N HIS A 25 16.24 -5.44 3.38
CA HIS A 25 15.91 -6.61 4.18
C HIS A 25 15.60 -6.26 5.64
N ASN A 26 16.26 -5.24 6.17
CA ASN A 26 16.00 -4.76 7.53
C ASN A 26 14.69 -3.98 7.67
N VAL A 27 14.10 -3.55 6.54
CA VAL A 27 12.85 -2.77 6.51
C VAL A 27 11.64 -3.68 6.33
N ILE A 28 11.82 -4.86 5.75
CA ILE A 28 10.76 -5.84 5.53
C ILE A 28 10.39 -6.49 6.87
N PRO A 29 9.14 -6.33 7.36
CA PRO A 29 8.72 -6.98 8.60
C PRO A 29 8.83 -8.51 8.50
N ALA A 30 9.45 -9.14 9.49
CA ALA A 30 9.68 -10.58 9.49
C ALA A 30 8.41 -11.41 9.73
N GLY A 31 7.37 -10.82 10.32
CA GLY A 31 6.11 -11.51 10.64
C GLY A 31 4.89 -10.65 10.33
N SER A 32 3.72 -11.23 10.54
CA SER A 32 2.43 -10.53 10.45
C SER A 32 1.50 -11.02 11.56
N ARG A 33 0.69 -10.13 12.12
CA ARG A 33 -0.39 -10.46 13.05
C ARG A 33 -1.73 -10.57 12.35
N THR A 34 -1.87 -9.85 11.24
CA THR A 34 -3.08 -9.84 10.43
C THR A 34 -2.71 -10.10 8.99
N ARG A 35 -3.44 -11.00 8.35
CA ARG A 35 -3.32 -11.33 6.94
C ARG A 35 -4.67 -11.11 6.28
N VAL A 36 -4.67 -10.43 5.15
CA VAL A 36 -5.91 -10.12 4.42
C VAL A 36 -5.75 -10.47 2.97
N THR A 37 -6.67 -11.28 2.44
CA THR A 37 -6.79 -11.56 1.00
C THR A 37 -7.92 -10.74 0.41
N ILE A 38 -7.61 -9.93 -0.59
CA ILE A 38 -8.47 -8.87 -1.10
C ILE A 38 -8.56 -8.95 -2.62
N ASP A 39 -9.76 -8.78 -3.17
CA ASP A 39 -9.94 -8.50 -4.60
C ASP A 39 -9.28 -7.15 -4.94
N THR A 40 -8.33 -7.19 -5.86
CA THR A 40 -7.49 -6.03 -6.20
C THR A 40 -8.31 -4.90 -6.81
N LYS A 41 -9.26 -5.24 -7.70
CA LYS A 41 -10.09 -4.27 -8.39
C LYS A 41 -11.07 -3.59 -7.43
N GLU A 42 -11.76 -4.37 -6.61
CA GLU A 42 -12.72 -3.85 -5.62
C GLU A 42 -12.04 -2.90 -4.64
N PHE A 43 -10.83 -3.25 -4.20
CA PHE A 43 -10.06 -2.40 -3.29
C PHE A 43 -9.60 -1.10 -3.95
N ILE A 44 -9.11 -1.15 -5.19
CA ILE A 44 -8.75 0.04 -5.97
C ILE A 44 -9.97 0.97 -6.09
N GLU A 45 -11.11 0.46 -6.55
CA GLU A 45 -12.32 1.23 -6.74
C GLU A 45 -12.82 1.88 -5.43
N THR A 46 -12.75 1.16 -4.32
CA THR A 46 -13.11 1.67 -2.99
C THR A 46 -12.18 2.80 -2.54
N ILE A 47 -10.87 2.64 -2.73
CA ILE A 47 -9.89 3.70 -2.42
C ILE A 47 -10.11 4.92 -3.32
N GLU A 48 -10.38 4.73 -4.61
CA GLU A 48 -10.65 5.82 -5.55
C GLU A 48 -11.90 6.61 -5.14
N ARG A 49 -13.00 5.92 -4.81
CA ARG A 49 -14.22 6.56 -4.31
C ARG A 49 -13.96 7.35 -3.03
N ALA A 50 -13.29 6.75 -2.06
CA ALA A 50 -12.95 7.43 -0.80
C ALA A 50 -12.00 8.61 -1.00
N SER A 51 -11.20 8.60 -2.06
CA SER A 51 -10.22 9.64 -2.37
C SER A 51 -10.83 10.88 -3.05
N LEU A 52 -12.08 10.84 -3.48
CA LEU A 52 -12.74 11.96 -4.18
C LEU A 52 -12.78 13.25 -3.34
N ILE A 53 -12.76 13.13 -2.01
CA ILE A 53 -12.74 14.29 -1.10
C ILE A 53 -11.33 14.68 -0.65
N ILE A 54 -10.28 13.96 -1.11
CA ILE A 54 -8.88 14.27 -0.83
C ILE A 54 -8.36 15.20 -1.93
N THR A 55 -7.91 16.38 -1.54
CA THR A 55 -7.29 17.34 -2.47
C THR A 55 -5.78 17.42 -2.23
N GLU A 56 -5.04 17.99 -3.18
CA GLU A 56 -3.59 18.19 -3.02
C GLU A 56 -3.22 19.06 -1.80
N ARG A 57 -4.13 19.94 -1.39
CA ARG A 57 -3.98 20.78 -0.19
C ARG A 57 -4.35 20.04 1.10
N LEU A 58 -5.33 19.13 1.01
CA LEU A 58 -5.86 18.36 2.13
C LEU A 58 -5.31 16.92 2.06
N LYS A 59 -4.08 16.74 2.49
CA LYS A 59 -3.39 15.45 2.54
C LYS A 59 -3.86 14.58 3.71
N ASN A 60 -5.18 14.43 3.85
CA ASN A 60 -5.73 13.57 4.90
C ASN A 60 -5.49 12.11 4.54
N PRO A 61 -5.00 11.29 5.49
CA PRO A 61 -4.83 9.87 5.24
C PRO A 61 -6.18 9.17 5.13
N LEU A 62 -6.23 8.11 4.32
CA LEU A 62 -7.30 7.13 4.42
C LEU A 62 -7.12 6.35 5.72
N ARG A 63 -8.21 6.16 6.46
CA ARG A 63 -8.28 5.22 7.59
C ARG A 63 -8.84 3.91 7.09
N ILE A 64 -8.09 2.84 7.16
CA ILE A 64 -8.53 1.52 6.72
C ILE A 64 -8.52 0.59 7.91
N THR A 65 -9.69 0.03 8.22
CA THR A 65 -9.86 -0.96 9.28
C THR A 65 -10.01 -2.33 8.62
N PHE A 66 -9.14 -3.24 9.00
CA PHE A 66 -9.20 -4.65 8.63
C PHE A 66 -9.79 -5.39 9.82
N THR A 67 -10.94 -6.02 9.62
CA THR A 67 -11.66 -6.78 10.66
C THR A 67 -12.17 -8.08 10.08
N GLU A 68 -12.66 -8.98 10.91
CA GLU A 68 -13.17 -10.27 10.47
C GLU A 68 -14.22 -10.11 9.36
N GLY A 69 -13.95 -10.72 8.21
CA GLY A 69 -14.85 -10.77 7.06
C GLY A 69 -14.92 -9.50 6.22
N LYS A 70 -14.33 -8.36 6.63
CA LYS A 70 -14.47 -7.12 5.86
C LYS A 70 -13.33 -6.11 6.05
N VAL A 71 -13.23 -5.21 5.08
CA VAL A 71 -12.37 -4.03 5.11
C VAL A 71 -13.25 -2.79 5.05
N VAL A 72 -13.01 -1.83 5.95
CA VAL A 72 -13.73 -0.55 6.00
C VAL A 72 -12.77 0.59 5.69
N VAL A 73 -13.07 1.36 4.67
CA VAL A 73 -12.28 2.52 4.23
C VAL A 73 -12.99 3.80 4.63
N ARG A 74 -12.30 4.67 5.36
CA ARG A 74 -12.84 5.96 5.83
C ARG A 74 -11.92 7.10 5.39
N CYS A 75 -12.54 8.18 4.99
CA CYS A 75 -11.87 9.46 4.78
C CYS A 75 -12.69 10.59 5.36
N GLN A 76 -12.06 11.53 6.03
CA GLN A 76 -12.70 12.72 6.55
C GLN A 76 -11.86 13.95 6.21
N THR A 77 -12.50 14.96 5.64
CA THR A 77 -11.91 16.27 5.30
C THR A 77 -12.91 17.37 5.65
N ASN A 78 -12.52 18.63 5.45
CA ASN A 78 -13.48 19.77 5.59
C ASN A 78 -14.61 19.73 4.55
N LEU A 79 -14.44 18.96 3.46
CA LEU A 79 -15.44 18.82 2.40
C LEU A 79 -16.51 17.78 2.73
N GLY A 80 -16.23 16.90 3.70
CA GLY A 80 -17.17 15.86 4.11
C GLY A 80 -16.51 14.60 4.60
N ARG A 81 -17.32 13.55 4.72
CA ARG A 81 -16.91 12.22 5.17
C ARG A 81 -17.36 11.17 4.16
N VAL A 82 -16.45 10.26 3.85
CA VAL A 82 -16.75 9.05 3.08
C VAL A 82 -16.50 7.84 3.98
N VAL A 83 -17.41 6.88 3.92
CA VAL A 83 -17.26 5.54 4.51
C VAL A 83 -17.69 4.56 3.45
N ASP A 84 -16.83 3.63 3.13
CA ASP A 84 -17.08 2.56 2.17
C ASP A 84 -16.57 1.24 2.75
N GLU A 85 -17.17 0.11 2.39
CA GLU A 85 -16.74 -1.20 2.89
C GLU A 85 -16.95 -2.28 1.85
N PHE A 86 -16.15 -3.34 1.95
CA PHE A 86 -16.27 -4.54 1.12
C PHE A 86 -15.83 -5.78 1.89
N ASN A 87 -16.23 -6.95 1.40
CA ASN A 87 -15.88 -8.22 2.01
C ASN A 87 -14.45 -8.64 1.67
N ALA A 88 -13.73 -9.17 2.65
CA ALA A 88 -12.38 -9.70 2.47
C ALA A 88 -12.13 -10.86 3.45
N GLU A 89 -11.21 -11.75 3.06
CA GLU A 89 -10.77 -12.83 3.93
C GLU A 89 -9.69 -12.27 4.88
N CYS A 90 -10.11 -11.94 6.12
CA CYS A 90 -9.23 -11.41 7.15
C CYS A 90 -8.94 -12.47 8.21
N GLU A 91 -7.65 -12.70 8.48
CA GLU A 91 -7.16 -13.60 9.51
C GLU A 91 -6.29 -12.85 10.50
N GLY A 92 -6.48 -13.06 11.78
CA GLY A 92 -5.70 -12.43 12.87
C GLY A 92 -6.42 -11.27 13.55
N ASP A 93 -5.63 -10.34 14.11
CA ASP A 93 -6.13 -9.25 14.92
C ASP A 93 -6.80 -8.16 14.07
N GLU A 94 -7.84 -7.52 14.61
CA GLU A 94 -8.37 -6.29 14.02
C GLU A 94 -7.33 -5.18 14.10
N VAL A 95 -7.18 -4.42 13.01
CA VAL A 95 -6.20 -3.33 12.94
C VAL A 95 -6.72 -2.17 12.10
N GLU A 96 -6.54 -0.94 12.59
CA GLU A 96 -6.77 0.28 11.82
C GLU A 96 -5.43 0.93 11.44
N ILE A 97 -5.30 1.29 10.17
CA ILE A 97 -4.07 1.87 9.62
C ILE A 97 -4.40 3.11 8.78
N GLY A 98 -3.58 4.15 8.93
CA GLY A 98 -3.58 5.30 8.03
C GLY A 98 -2.73 5.05 6.79
N PHE A 99 -3.27 5.36 5.61
CA PHE A 99 -2.53 5.26 4.35
C PHE A 99 -2.57 6.55 3.55
N ASN A 100 -1.47 6.82 2.86
CA ASN A 100 -1.51 7.72 1.72
C ASN A 100 -2.18 6.97 0.56
N ASN A 101 -3.30 7.50 0.06
CA ASN A 101 -4.08 6.88 -1.01
C ASN A 101 -3.26 6.61 -2.28
N ARG A 102 -2.37 7.53 -2.67
CA ARG A 102 -1.55 7.39 -3.89
C ARG A 102 -0.59 6.20 -3.78
N TYR A 103 0.12 6.09 -2.66
CA TYR A 103 1.09 4.99 -2.47
C TYR A 103 0.41 3.62 -2.44
N LEU A 104 -0.77 3.55 -1.79
CA LEU A 104 -1.52 2.31 -1.75
C LEU A 104 -2.07 1.95 -3.14
N LEU A 105 -2.63 2.92 -3.87
CA LEU A 105 -3.08 2.72 -5.25
C LEU A 105 -1.95 2.32 -6.19
N ASP A 106 -0.76 2.92 -6.05
CA ASP A 106 0.40 2.57 -6.87
C ASP A 106 0.81 1.11 -6.66
N ALA A 107 0.85 0.64 -5.41
CA ALA A 107 1.16 -0.75 -5.12
C ALA A 107 0.10 -1.71 -5.72
N LEU A 108 -1.19 -1.42 -5.52
CA LEU A 108 -2.28 -2.26 -6.00
C LEU A 108 -2.35 -2.31 -7.54
N ARG A 109 -2.22 -1.17 -8.22
CA ARG A 109 -2.24 -1.09 -9.69
C ARG A 109 -1.08 -1.82 -10.35
N ASN A 110 0.08 -1.85 -9.70
CA ASN A 110 1.25 -2.55 -10.20
C ASN A 110 1.27 -4.04 -9.85
N ALA A 111 0.42 -4.51 -8.94
CA ALA A 111 0.30 -5.93 -8.62
C ALA A 111 -0.14 -6.76 -9.82
N ARG A 112 -1.05 -6.23 -10.66
CA ARG A 112 -1.57 -6.88 -11.88
C ARG A 112 -2.09 -8.29 -11.64
N THR A 113 -2.59 -8.56 -10.44
CA THR A 113 -3.20 -9.82 -10.02
C THR A 113 -4.66 -9.59 -9.67
N GLU A 114 -5.49 -10.61 -9.82
CA GLU A 114 -6.91 -10.57 -9.47
C GLU A 114 -7.09 -10.32 -7.96
N LYS A 115 -6.28 -10.99 -7.15
CA LYS A 115 -6.25 -10.81 -5.71
C LYS A 115 -4.85 -10.49 -5.22
N VAL A 116 -4.76 -9.73 -4.14
CA VAL A 116 -3.52 -9.47 -3.38
C VAL A 116 -3.66 -9.98 -1.97
N ARG A 117 -2.52 -10.33 -1.37
CA ARG A 117 -2.40 -10.62 0.06
C ARG A 117 -1.69 -9.46 0.74
N MET A 118 -2.33 -8.90 1.76
CA MET A 118 -1.70 -7.93 2.65
C MET A 118 -1.27 -8.60 3.94
N GLU A 119 -0.06 -8.31 4.39
CA GLU A 119 0.47 -8.79 5.66
C GLU A 119 0.82 -7.60 6.55
N ILE A 120 0.23 -7.56 7.73
CA ILE A 120 0.24 -6.44 8.65
C ILE A 120 0.81 -6.90 9.99
N SER A 121 1.87 -6.24 10.46
CA SER A 121 2.51 -6.53 11.75
C SER A 121 2.00 -5.62 12.87
N GLY A 122 1.43 -4.48 12.52
CA GLY A 122 0.87 -3.50 13.46
C GLY A 122 0.55 -2.17 12.76
N PRO A 123 -0.13 -1.25 13.47
CA PRO A 123 -0.70 -0.03 12.87
C PRO A 123 0.35 0.99 12.41
N LEU A 124 1.60 0.87 12.88
CA LEU A 124 2.71 1.77 12.53
C LEU A 124 3.85 1.05 11.80
N SER A 125 3.68 -0.22 11.48
CA SER A 125 4.66 -1.01 10.74
C SER A 125 4.39 -0.94 9.24
N PRO A 126 5.43 -1.03 8.39
CA PRO A 126 5.21 -1.17 6.95
C PRO A 126 4.30 -2.35 6.64
N VAL A 127 3.36 -2.16 5.74
CA VAL A 127 2.43 -3.20 5.27
C VAL A 127 3.01 -3.83 4.01
N LYS A 128 3.07 -5.16 4.00
CA LYS A 128 3.48 -5.91 2.81
C LYS A 128 2.26 -6.14 1.92
N VAL A 129 2.41 -5.89 0.63
CA VAL A 129 1.47 -6.28 -0.42
C VAL A 129 2.17 -7.32 -1.29
N LEU A 130 1.58 -8.48 -1.38
CA LEU A 130 2.16 -9.69 -1.96
C LEU A 130 1.16 -10.35 -2.91
N PRO A 131 1.60 -11.18 -3.87
CA PRO A 131 0.67 -12.07 -4.57
C PRO A 131 0.08 -13.10 -3.59
N VAL A 132 -1.10 -13.63 -3.89
CA VAL A 132 -1.72 -14.70 -3.09
C VAL A 132 -0.86 -15.96 -3.16
N GLU A 133 -0.36 -16.27 -4.34
CA GLU A 133 0.54 -17.40 -4.61
C GLU A 133 1.83 -16.91 -5.26
N GLY A 134 2.92 -17.61 -5.00
CA GLY A 134 4.25 -17.25 -5.54
C GLY A 134 4.92 -16.07 -4.83
N ASN A 135 5.94 -15.48 -5.51
CA ASN A 135 6.78 -14.40 -4.99
C ASN A 135 7.15 -13.39 -6.08
N ASP A 136 6.27 -13.15 -7.04
CA ASP A 136 6.56 -12.32 -8.21
C ASP A 136 6.77 -10.85 -7.86
N PHE A 137 6.20 -10.39 -6.76
CA PHE A 137 6.40 -9.04 -6.25
C PHE A 137 6.27 -8.96 -4.73
N LEU A 138 6.87 -7.93 -4.17
CA LEU A 138 6.67 -7.48 -2.80
C LEU A 138 6.68 -5.95 -2.81
N TYR A 139 5.56 -5.33 -2.40
CA TYR A 139 5.51 -3.90 -2.16
C TYR A 139 5.40 -3.62 -0.67
N LEU A 140 6.14 -2.60 -0.22
CA LEU A 140 6.02 -2.08 1.14
C LEU A 140 5.32 -0.73 1.10
N VAL A 141 4.18 -0.66 1.76
CA VAL A 141 3.43 0.59 1.92
C VAL A 141 3.58 1.07 3.35
N LEU A 142 4.17 2.24 3.51
CA LEU A 142 4.38 2.85 4.82
C LEU A 142 3.07 3.44 5.35
N PRO A 143 2.72 3.19 6.61
CA PRO A 143 1.57 3.81 7.24
C PRO A 143 1.79 5.30 7.50
N VAL A 144 0.70 6.05 7.52
CA VAL A 144 0.67 7.45 7.92
C VAL A 144 0.10 7.54 9.33
N ARG A 145 0.80 8.26 10.21
CA ARG A 145 0.28 8.52 11.55
C ARG A 145 -0.91 9.47 11.48
N PHE A 146 -1.96 9.15 12.20
CA PHE A 146 -3.03 10.10 12.43
C PHE A 146 -2.49 11.25 13.27
N LYS A 147 -2.81 12.48 12.90
CA LYS A 147 -2.70 13.57 13.87
C LYS A 147 -3.78 13.28 14.91
N ASN A 148 -3.41 13.25 16.17
CA ASN A 148 -4.37 13.09 17.26
C ASN A 148 -5.46 14.15 17.06
N ASP A 149 -6.71 13.67 16.97
CA ASP A 149 -7.90 14.51 16.98
C ASP A 149 -8.05 15.18 18.37
#